data_4b433fa6c630752216ff5787f6098b85
#
_entry.id   4b433fa6c630752216ff5787f6098b85
#
_cell.length_a   1.000
_cell.length_b   1.000
_cell.length_c   1.000
_cell.angle_alpha   90.00
_cell.angle_beta   90.00
_cell.angle_gamma   90.00
#
_symmetry.space_group_name_H-M   'P 1'
#
loop_
_entity.id
_entity.type
_entity.pdbx_description
1 polymer ?
#
loop_
_entity_poly.entity_id
_entity_poly.type
_entity_poly.pdbx_seq_one_letter_code
_entity_poly.pdbx_strand_id
1 'polypeptide(L)'
;MKRFFLFLVVACLYVVTNAQVLVPTTWTAYGLTFEAPKGILIEEDTEDTFLLNSSRFYISVHSLESDDMKKEDLEDLLKGLADDDGVQKQSDIVTIDLEQFHGLYLKGIAEEDPCYYVCLMTKDAGSVFYVSIIYNRTDDKVVEKMLKSFKMEEE
;
A
#
# COMPACT_ATOMS: atom_id res chain seq x y z
N MET A 1 24.50 1.86 43.61
CA MET A 1 24.27 2.69 42.43
C MET A 1 24.72 2.08 41.10
N LYS A 2 25.74 1.25 41.05
CA LYS A 2 26.17 0.58 39.80
C LYS A 2 25.19 -0.50 39.28
N ARG A 3 24.32 -1.05 40.11
CA ARG A 3 23.33 -2.05 39.69
C ARG A 3 22.07 -1.47 39.03
N PHE A 4 21.78 -0.17 39.24
CA PHE A 4 20.64 0.49 38.63
C PHE A 4 20.91 0.92 37.17
N PHE A 5 22.17 1.19 36.85
CA PHE A 5 22.57 1.58 35.48
C PHE A 5 22.53 0.40 34.50
N LEU A 6 22.77 -0.81 35.01
CA LEU A 6 22.75 -2.01 34.16
C LEU A 6 21.33 -2.38 33.73
N PHE A 7 20.32 -2.12 34.58
CA PHE A 7 18.91 -2.37 34.25
C PHE A 7 18.36 -1.41 33.21
N LEU A 8 18.83 -0.16 33.20
CA LEU A 8 18.37 0.84 32.22
C LEU A 8 18.93 0.55 30.83
N VAL A 9 20.16 0.05 30.73
CA VAL A 9 20.79 -0.31 29.45
C VAL A 9 20.14 -1.56 28.85
N VAL A 10 19.74 -2.52 29.68
CA VAL A 10 19.02 -3.72 29.21
C VAL A 10 17.60 -3.40 28.74
N ALA A 11 16.91 -2.46 29.42
CA ALA A 11 15.59 -2.02 29.00
C ALA A 11 15.60 -1.27 27.65
N CYS A 12 16.68 -0.53 27.35
CA CYS A 12 16.85 0.13 26.03
C CYS A 12 17.14 -0.83 24.90
N LEU A 13 17.66 -2.03 25.17
CA LEU A 13 17.93 -3.05 24.15
C LEU A 13 16.68 -3.85 23.72
N TYR A 14 15.59 -3.81 24.50
CA TYR A 14 14.34 -4.50 24.14
C TYR A 14 13.40 -3.68 23.25
N VAL A 15 13.72 -2.42 22.94
CA VAL A 15 12.85 -1.55 22.13
C VAL A 15 13.19 -1.61 20.62
N VAL A 16 14.15 -2.39 20.19
CA VAL A 16 14.70 -2.33 18.82
C VAL A 16 14.33 -3.56 17.98
N THR A 17 13.13 -4.11 18.02
CA THR A 17 12.94 -5.28 17.14
C THR A 17 11.53 -5.60 16.69
N ASN A 18 10.78 -4.63 16.14
CA ASN A 18 9.60 -5.01 15.37
C ASN A 18 9.36 -4.12 14.14
N ALA A 19 10.42 -3.51 13.60
CA ALA A 19 10.32 -2.81 12.32
C ALA A 19 10.15 -3.85 11.21
N GLN A 20 9.00 -3.85 10.53
CA GLN A 20 8.79 -4.68 9.36
C GLN A 20 9.80 -4.30 8.27
N VAL A 21 10.60 -5.26 7.81
CA VAL A 21 11.51 -5.07 6.69
C VAL A 21 10.71 -5.09 5.40
N LEU A 22 10.91 -4.06 4.57
CA LEU A 22 10.32 -3.96 3.24
C LEU A 22 11.34 -4.36 2.18
N VAL A 23 10.89 -5.04 1.14
CA VAL A 23 11.71 -5.45 0.01
C VAL A 23 11.02 -5.12 -1.31
N PRO A 24 11.77 -4.75 -2.37
CA PRO A 24 11.20 -4.53 -3.69
C PRO A 24 10.45 -5.76 -4.19
N THR A 25 9.23 -5.54 -4.66
CA THR A 25 8.34 -6.59 -5.17
C THR A 25 7.69 -6.09 -6.44
N THR A 26 7.73 -6.88 -7.49
CA THR A 26 7.28 -6.46 -8.83
C THR A 26 6.09 -7.30 -9.29
N TRP A 27 5.04 -6.63 -9.75
CA TRP A 27 3.99 -7.23 -10.55
C TRP A 27 4.52 -7.44 -11.96
N THR A 28 4.78 -8.70 -12.33
CA THR A 28 5.53 -9.02 -13.55
C THR A 28 4.81 -8.66 -14.83
N ALA A 29 3.47 -8.68 -14.82
CA ALA A 29 2.66 -8.36 -15.98
C ALA A 29 2.82 -6.89 -16.47
N TYR A 30 3.10 -5.96 -15.55
CA TYR A 30 3.16 -4.52 -15.87
C TYR A 30 4.48 -3.86 -15.52
N GLY A 31 5.38 -4.54 -14.84
CA GLY A 31 6.59 -3.91 -14.30
C GLY A 31 6.31 -2.90 -13.19
N LEU A 32 5.16 -3.01 -12.53
CA LEU A 32 4.83 -2.18 -11.37
C LEU A 32 5.55 -2.71 -10.14
N THR A 33 6.42 -1.90 -9.57
CA THR A 33 7.24 -2.27 -8.41
C THR A 33 6.90 -1.41 -7.21
N PHE A 34 6.86 -2.02 -6.05
CA PHE A 34 6.74 -1.34 -4.77
C PHE A 34 7.44 -2.14 -3.67
N GLU A 35 7.72 -1.51 -2.56
CA GLU A 35 8.27 -2.19 -1.40
C GLU A 35 7.15 -2.87 -0.61
N ALA A 36 7.25 -4.20 -0.48
CA ALA A 36 6.32 -5.02 0.28
C ALA A 36 7.01 -5.69 1.48
N PRO A 37 6.27 -6.13 2.50
CA PRO A 37 6.84 -6.80 3.65
C PRO A 37 7.66 -8.02 3.25
N LYS A 38 8.89 -8.13 3.76
CA LYS A 38 9.74 -9.30 3.53
C LYS A 38 9.02 -10.57 3.97
N GLY A 39 9.02 -11.58 3.09
CA GLY A 39 8.40 -12.87 3.36
C GLY A 39 6.90 -12.92 3.10
N ILE A 40 6.30 -11.85 2.57
CA ILE A 40 4.91 -11.90 2.12
C ILE A 40 4.77 -12.92 0.98
N LEU A 41 3.68 -13.67 0.99
CA LEU A 41 3.39 -14.68 -0.04
C LEU A 41 2.73 -14.01 -1.23
N ILE A 42 3.28 -14.24 -2.43
CA ILE A 42 2.60 -13.89 -3.68
C ILE A 42 1.63 -15.04 -4.00
N GLU A 43 0.33 -14.76 -3.90
CA GLU A 43 -0.72 -15.72 -4.18
C GLU A 43 -1.15 -15.70 -5.66
N GLU A 44 -1.11 -14.54 -6.29
CA GLU A 44 -1.48 -14.35 -7.68
C GLU A 44 -0.58 -13.29 -8.35
N ASP A 45 -0.09 -13.58 -9.53
CA ASP A 45 0.67 -12.69 -10.40
C ASP A 45 0.22 -12.94 -11.85
N THR A 46 -0.91 -12.34 -12.19
CA THR A 46 -1.55 -12.46 -13.51
C THR A 46 -1.68 -11.09 -14.19
N GLU A 47 -2.21 -11.04 -15.39
CA GLU A 47 -2.49 -9.76 -16.07
C GLU A 47 -3.62 -8.97 -15.41
N ASP A 48 -4.50 -9.64 -14.68
CA ASP A 48 -5.66 -9.01 -14.04
C ASP A 48 -5.39 -8.59 -12.59
N THR A 49 -4.62 -9.42 -11.86
CA THR A 49 -4.48 -9.26 -10.41
C THR A 49 -3.07 -9.60 -9.93
N PHE A 50 -2.58 -8.79 -9.01
CA PHE A 50 -1.41 -9.08 -8.20
C PHE A 50 -1.81 -9.13 -6.74
N LEU A 51 -1.76 -10.32 -6.14
CA LEU A 51 -2.25 -10.58 -4.79
C LEU A 51 -1.13 -11.06 -3.88
N LEU A 52 -0.96 -10.36 -2.77
CA LEU A 52 0.04 -10.65 -1.74
C LEU A 52 -0.64 -10.86 -0.39
N ASN A 53 -0.22 -11.86 0.36
CA ASN A 53 -0.82 -12.19 1.64
C ASN A 53 0.23 -12.58 2.70
N SER A 54 -0.03 -12.16 3.92
CA SER A 54 0.68 -12.57 5.13
C SER A 54 -0.28 -12.50 6.32
N SER A 55 0.19 -12.89 7.50
CA SER A 55 -0.61 -12.75 8.73
C SER A 55 -0.93 -11.30 9.11
N ARG A 56 -0.18 -10.33 8.57
CA ARG A 56 -0.31 -8.90 8.92
C ARG A 56 -0.84 -8.03 7.79
N PHE A 57 -0.72 -8.46 6.55
CA PHE A 57 -1.06 -7.67 5.36
C PHE A 57 -1.79 -8.51 4.32
N TYR A 58 -2.81 -7.92 3.75
CA TYR A 58 -3.45 -8.39 2.53
C TYR A 58 -3.40 -7.25 1.51
N ILE A 59 -2.69 -7.46 0.43
CA ILE A 59 -2.45 -6.45 -0.60
C ILE A 59 -2.97 -6.96 -1.92
N SER A 60 -3.88 -6.24 -2.54
CA SER A 60 -4.34 -6.53 -3.90
C SER A 60 -4.10 -5.34 -4.81
N VAL A 61 -3.60 -5.61 -6.00
CA VAL A 61 -3.37 -4.63 -7.06
C VAL A 61 -4.09 -5.10 -8.31
N HIS A 62 -4.86 -4.21 -8.92
CA HIS A 62 -5.57 -4.45 -10.15
C HIS A 62 -5.21 -3.40 -11.18
N SER A 63 -5.11 -3.81 -12.44
CA SER A 63 -5.06 -2.89 -13.57
C SER A 63 -6.48 -2.53 -14.00
N LEU A 64 -6.72 -1.25 -14.24
CA LEU A 64 -8.01 -0.75 -14.71
C LEU A 64 -7.88 -0.26 -16.15
N GLU A 65 -8.96 -0.42 -16.92
CA GLU A 65 -9.04 0.20 -18.24
C GLU A 65 -8.96 1.72 -18.09
N SER A 66 -8.03 2.33 -18.81
CA SER A 66 -7.74 3.76 -18.70
C SER A 66 -8.11 4.56 -19.95
N ASP A 67 -8.74 3.91 -20.92
CA ASP A 67 -9.18 4.57 -22.14
C ASP A 67 -10.13 5.71 -21.79
N ASP A 68 -9.79 6.94 -22.25
CA ASP A 68 -10.53 8.17 -21.96
C ASP A 68 -10.56 8.63 -20.48
N MET A 69 -9.88 7.94 -19.55
CA MET A 69 -9.82 8.34 -18.13
C MET A 69 -8.88 9.53 -17.95
N LYS A 70 -9.35 10.52 -17.20
CA LYS A 70 -8.57 11.71 -16.85
C LYS A 70 -8.22 11.71 -15.37
N LYS A 71 -7.19 12.49 -15.02
CA LYS A 71 -6.77 12.67 -13.62
C LYS A 71 -7.94 13.11 -12.72
N GLU A 72 -8.83 13.94 -13.24
CA GLU A 72 -9.99 14.45 -12.51
C GLU A 72 -11.02 13.36 -12.18
N ASP A 73 -11.02 12.25 -12.92
CA ASP A 73 -11.95 11.14 -12.70
C ASP A 73 -11.50 10.20 -11.57
N LEU A 74 -10.24 10.29 -11.13
CA LEU A 74 -9.65 9.39 -10.14
C LEU A 74 -10.33 9.45 -8.77
N GLU A 75 -10.81 10.61 -8.37
CA GLU A 75 -11.47 10.79 -7.07
C GLU A 75 -12.80 10.03 -7.00
N ASP A 76 -13.63 10.18 -8.03
CA ASP A 76 -14.92 9.47 -8.13
C ASP A 76 -14.70 7.97 -8.28
N LEU A 77 -13.70 7.57 -9.05
CA LEU A 77 -13.29 6.17 -9.19
C LEU A 77 -12.90 5.56 -7.84
N LEU A 78 -12.02 6.21 -7.10
CA LEU A 78 -11.55 5.73 -5.80
C LEU A 78 -12.69 5.58 -4.80
N LYS A 79 -13.59 6.57 -4.72
CA LYS A 79 -14.78 6.51 -3.88
C LYS A 79 -15.71 5.37 -4.28
N GLY A 80 -15.98 5.23 -5.56
CA GLY A 80 -16.83 4.16 -6.08
C GLY A 80 -16.30 2.78 -5.72
N LEU A 81 -15.00 2.55 -5.89
CA LEU A 81 -14.35 1.27 -5.55
C LEU A 81 -14.41 0.98 -4.04
N ALA A 82 -14.11 1.98 -3.21
CA ALA A 82 -14.19 1.82 -1.76
C ALA A 82 -15.62 1.56 -1.26
N ASP A 83 -16.61 2.23 -1.85
CA ASP A 83 -18.03 2.02 -1.52
C ASP A 83 -18.51 0.62 -1.97
N ASP A 84 -18.13 0.17 -3.15
CA ASP A 84 -18.47 -1.16 -3.68
C ASP A 84 -17.90 -2.27 -2.80
N ASP A 85 -16.70 -2.08 -2.25
CA ASP A 85 -16.07 -3.01 -1.30
C ASP A 85 -16.59 -2.88 0.14
N GLY A 86 -17.51 -1.96 0.39
CA GLY A 86 -18.11 -1.78 1.71
C GLY A 86 -17.18 -1.16 2.75
N VAL A 87 -16.20 -0.37 2.33
CA VAL A 87 -15.27 0.32 3.23
C VAL A 87 -16.01 1.33 4.09
N GLN A 88 -15.90 1.16 5.42
CA GLN A 88 -16.55 2.02 6.41
C GLN A 88 -15.59 3.07 6.95
N LYS A 89 -16.14 4.15 7.54
CA LYS A 89 -15.37 5.22 8.18
C LYS A 89 -14.30 5.81 7.27
N GLN A 90 -14.65 6.02 6.00
CA GLN A 90 -13.74 6.57 5.01
C GLN A 90 -13.24 7.95 5.41
N SER A 91 -11.92 8.15 5.30
CA SER A 91 -11.27 9.45 5.45
C SER A 91 -11.52 10.35 4.24
N ASP A 92 -11.12 11.61 4.36
CA ASP A 92 -10.96 12.47 3.18
C ASP A 92 -9.91 11.87 2.23
N ILE A 93 -10.06 12.18 0.95
CA ILE A 93 -9.09 11.75 -0.06
C ILE A 93 -7.83 12.59 0.06
N VAL A 94 -6.69 11.91 0.03
CA VAL A 94 -5.36 12.50 0.09
C VAL A 94 -4.64 12.28 -1.23
N THR A 95 -4.03 13.33 -1.75
CA THR A 95 -3.21 13.26 -2.96
C THR A 95 -1.79 12.80 -2.61
N ILE A 96 -1.26 11.85 -3.39
CA ILE A 96 0.14 11.45 -3.36
C ILE A 96 0.76 11.82 -4.70
N ASP A 97 1.80 12.66 -4.70
CA ASP A 97 2.57 12.94 -5.90
C ASP A 97 3.84 12.09 -5.91
N LEU A 98 3.84 11.08 -6.78
CA LEU A 98 4.97 10.20 -7.03
C LEU A 98 5.63 10.61 -8.34
N GLU A 99 6.90 10.25 -8.53
CA GLU A 99 7.66 10.64 -9.72
C GLU A 99 6.94 10.25 -11.03
N GLN A 100 6.37 9.05 -11.08
CA GLN A 100 5.74 8.48 -12.28
C GLN A 100 4.22 8.43 -12.23
N PHE A 101 3.59 8.75 -11.09
CA PHE A 101 2.15 8.61 -10.89
C PHE A 101 1.51 9.87 -10.33
N HIS A 102 0.27 10.11 -10.76
CA HIS A 102 -0.73 10.84 -10.00
C HIS A 102 -1.44 9.84 -9.09
N GLY A 103 -1.39 10.03 -7.80
CA GLY A 103 -1.96 9.12 -6.82
C GLY A 103 -2.97 9.79 -5.91
N LEU A 104 -4.01 9.04 -5.55
CA LEU A 104 -4.98 9.38 -4.53
C LEU A 104 -5.16 8.20 -3.58
N TYR A 105 -5.36 8.45 -2.30
CA TYR A 105 -5.76 7.41 -1.37
C TYR A 105 -6.80 7.90 -0.37
N LEU A 106 -7.55 6.97 0.18
CA LEU A 106 -8.35 7.14 1.38
C LEU A 106 -8.06 6.01 2.36
N LYS A 107 -8.30 6.26 3.61
CA LYS A 107 -8.27 5.28 4.69
C LYS A 107 -9.68 4.90 5.09
N GLY A 108 -9.83 3.71 5.63
CA GLY A 108 -11.10 3.26 6.17
C GLY A 108 -10.96 1.96 6.95
N ILE A 109 -12.09 1.31 7.14
CA ILE A 109 -12.19 0.01 7.80
C ILE A 109 -12.86 -0.97 6.84
N ALA A 110 -12.15 -2.05 6.52
CA ALA A 110 -12.65 -3.16 5.74
C ALA A 110 -12.71 -4.41 6.63
N GLU A 111 -13.90 -4.99 6.81
CA GLU A 111 -14.10 -6.19 7.63
C GLU A 111 -13.45 -6.13 9.03
N GLU A 112 -13.58 -5.01 9.72
CA GLU A 112 -13.03 -4.72 11.06
C GLU A 112 -11.54 -4.33 11.09
N ASP A 113 -10.81 -4.45 10.01
CA ASP A 113 -9.40 -4.08 9.92
C ASP A 113 -9.19 -2.75 9.20
N PRO A 114 -8.17 -1.97 9.59
CA PRO A 114 -7.82 -0.74 8.88
C PRO A 114 -7.34 -1.05 7.46
N CYS A 115 -7.66 -0.16 6.54
CA CYS A 115 -7.27 -0.30 5.15
C CYS A 115 -6.88 1.04 4.51
N TYR A 116 -6.08 0.93 3.46
CA TYR A 116 -5.82 1.98 2.48
C TYR A 116 -6.38 1.54 1.13
N TYR A 117 -7.07 2.45 0.46
CA TYR A 117 -7.54 2.30 -0.91
C TYR A 117 -6.86 3.37 -1.75
N VAL A 118 -6.25 2.98 -2.84
CA VAL A 118 -5.33 3.81 -3.63
C VAL A 118 -5.65 3.69 -5.11
N CYS A 119 -5.69 4.81 -5.81
CA CYS A 119 -5.64 4.86 -7.27
C CYS A 119 -4.34 5.51 -7.72
N LEU A 120 -3.66 4.88 -8.65
CA LEU A 120 -2.43 5.36 -9.27
C LEU A 120 -2.62 5.46 -10.78
N MET A 121 -2.45 6.64 -11.33
CA MET A 121 -2.44 6.86 -12.78
C MET A 121 -1.03 7.27 -13.19
N THR A 122 -0.45 6.58 -14.18
CA THR A 122 0.82 7.01 -14.76
C THR A 122 0.69 8.41 -15.33
N LYS A 123 1.76 9.24 -15.23
CA LYS A 123 1.71 10.65 -15.67
C LYS A 123 1.47 10.82 -17.16
N ASP A 124 1.76 9.80 -17.96
CA ASP A 124 1.40 9.73 -19.39
C ASP A 124 -0.06 9.29 -19.65
N ALA A 125 -0.82 9.02 -18.58
CA ALA A 125 -2.20 8.51 -18.60
C ALA A 125 -2.36 7.16 -19.33
N GLY A 126 -1.28 6.40 -19.51
CA GLY A 126 -1.31 5.11 -20.19
C GLY A 126 -1.78 3.94 -19.34
N SER A 127 -1.74 4.06 -18.01
CA SER A 127 -2.12 2.99 -17.09
C SER A 127 -2.74 3.55 -15.81
N VAL A 128 -3.74 2.84 -15.30
CA VAL A 128 -4.35 3.11 -14.00
C VAL A 128 -4.36 1.83 -13.18
N PHE A 129 -3.89 1.94 -11.95
CA PHE A 129 -3.86 0.84 -10.99
C PHE A 129 -4.72 1.18 -9.76
N TYR A 130 -5.39 0.17 -9.27
CA TYR A 130 -6.14 0.20 -8.03
C TYR A 130 -5.49 -0.70 -7.01
N VAL A 131 -5.21 -0.18 -5.84
CA VAL A 131 -4.53 -0.91 -4.76
C VAL A 131 -5.38 -0.89 -3.51
N SER A 132 -5.59 -2.05 -2.91
CA SER A 132 -6.13 -2.15 -1.56
C SER A 132 -5.10 -2.79 -0.63
N ILE A 133 -4.92 -2.20 0.54
CA ILE A 133 -4.03 -2.70 1.58
C ILE A 133 -4.83 -2.79 2.87
N ILE A 134 -5.11 -4.02 3.30
CA ILE A 134 -5.74 -4.30 4.60
C ILE A 134 -4.64 -4.77 5.54
N TYR A 135 -4.57 -4.24 6.75
CA TYR A 135 -3.43 -4.46 7.62
C TYR A 135 -3.78 -4.40 9.11
N ASN A 136 -2.86 -4.86 9.95
CA ASN A 136 -2.99 -4.74 11.39
C ASN A 136 -2.72 -3.30 11.86
N ARG A 137 -3.47 -2.82 12.83
CA ARG A 137 -3.49 -1.42 13.32
C ARG A 137 -2.14 -0.83 13.71
N THR A 138 -1.13 -1.64 14.01
CA THR A 138 0.20 -1.17 14.40
C THR A 138 1.11 -0.84 13.23
N ASP A 139 0.65 -1.03 12.00
CA ASP A 139 1.48 -0.98 10.79
C ASP A 139 1.21 0.24 9.88
N ASP A 140 0.53 1.28 10.36
CA ASP A 140 0.21 2.49 9.60
C ASP A 140 1.44 3.11 8.91
N LYS A 141 2.56 3.24 9.63
CA LYS A 141 3.79 3.82 9.08
C LYS A 141 4.44 2.95 8.01
N VAL A 142 4.29 1.64 8.13
CA VAL A 142 4.78 0.69 7.13
C VAL A 142 4.00 0.86 5.83
N VAL A 143 2.66 0.98 5.93
CA VAL A 143 1.80 1.21 4.76
C VAL A 143 2.12 2.54 4.09
N GLU A 144 2.35 3.60 4.83
CA GLU A 144 2.76 4.90 4.27
C GLU A 144 4.07 4.81 3.47
N LYS A 145 5.04 4.03 3.94
CA LYS A 145 6.28 3.76 3.19
C LYS A 145 6.01 2.97 1.91
N MET A 146 5.14 1.97 1.97
CA MET A 146 4.74 1.20 0.78
C MET A 146 4.12 2.10 -0.28
N LEU A 147 3.19 2.99 0.11
CA LEU A 147 2.53 3.92 -0.81
C LEU A 147 3.50 4.83 -1.54
N LYS A 148 4.56 5.28 -0.86
CA LYS A 148 5.59 6.16 -1.44
C LYS A 148 6.57 5.44 -2.36
N SER A 149 6.57 4.11 -2.37
CA SER A 149 7.55 3.29 -3.09
C SER A 149 7.10 2.85 -4.48
N PHE A 150 5.85 3.10 -4.87
CA PHE A 150 5.35 2.68 -6.18
C PHE A 150 6.10 3.34 -7.33
N LYS A 151 6.56 2.51 -8.26
CA LYS A 151 7.24 2.94 -9.48
C LYS A 151 7.04 1.93 -10.60
N MET A 152 7.16 2.37 -11.84
CA MET A 152 7.29 1.49 -12.99
C MET A 152 8.76 1.13 -13.17
N GLU A 153 9.06 -0.12 -13.52
CA GLU A 153 10.40 -0.50 -13.95
C GLU A 153 10.77 0.24 -15.23
N GLU A 154 12.00 0.74 -15.30
CA GLU A 154 12.56 1.29 -16.54
C GLU A 154 12.92 0.13 -17.46
N GLU A 155 12.51 0.25 -18.75
CA GLU A 155 12.90 -0.69 -19.80
C GLU A 155 14.40 -0.55 -20.16
#